data_fa2e38c087121b794b86334e29cbd340
#
_entry.id   fa2e38c087121b794b86334e29cbd340
#
_cell.length_a   1.000
_cell.length_b   1.000
_cell.length_c   1.000
_cell.angle_alpha   90.00
_cell.angle_beta   90.00
_cell.angle_gamma   90.00
#
_symmetry.space_group_name_H-M   'P 1'
#
loop_
_entity.id
_entity.type
_entity.pdbx_description
1 polymer ?
#
loop_
_entity_poly.entity_id
_entity_poly.type
_entity_poly.pdbx_seq_one_letter_code
_entity_poly.pdbx_strand_id
1 'polypeptide(L)'
;MFVSRKAFEAVLGFDENIFTSVLTNFRNIDEVSEKYGKFDFVLADLGVSSMQIDNPERGFSYKKEGPLDLRLNPKAGRPAFEILKELSKEELENILVENSDEPYADILARNIYSFIRSGMEVETTGQLYKIIDKTLNFIEDKNRKDIVNKTAARVFQALRIEVNQEFEVLYEFVEKLPHILKPGGRVAILTFHSGEDRIVKKTFKEMKNSGVYEDVCRNVIRPTKEECHRNSRAKSTKMRWAIKAK
;
A
#
# COMPACT_ATOMS: atom_id res chain seq x y z
N MET A 1 10.23 -0.21 2.05
CA MET A 1 11.01 -1.27 1.38
C MET A 1 12.41 -1.28 1.97
N PHE A 2 12.83 -2.40 2.60
CA PHE A 2 14.18 -2.51 3.16
C PHE A 2 15.08 -3.22 2.15
N VAL A 3 15.73 -2.46 1.30
CA VAL A 3 16.84 -3.00 0.52
C VAL A 3 18.08 -2.77 1.37
N SER A 4 18.83 -3.81 1.72
CA SER A 4 20.07 -3.63 2.46
C SER A 4 21.04 -2.84 1.59
N ARG A 5 21.80 -1.92 2.21
CA ARG A 5 22.86 -1.14 1.55
C ARG A 5 23.73 -2.04 0.66
N LYS A 6 24.16 -3.21 1.19
CA LYS A 6 24.96 -4.21 0.44
C LYS A 6 24.29 -4.75 -0.81
N ALA A 7 22.97 -4.94 -0.82
CA ALA A 7 22.26 -5.43 -2.02
C ALA A 7 22.20 -4.35 -3.10
N PHE A 8 22.07 -3.08 -2.73
CA PHE A 8 22.04 -1.96 -3.67
C PHE A 8 23.43 -1.67 -4.26
N GLU A 9 24.47 -1.70 -3.43
CA GLU A 9 25.87 -1.56 -3.86
C GLU A 9 26.30 -2.68 -4.81
N ALA A 10 25.90 -3.93 -4.53
CA ALA A 10 26.20 -5.07 -5.36
C ALA A 10 25.53 -5.05 -6.75
N VAL A 11 24.35 -4.41 -6.86
CA VAL A 11 23.57 -4.39 -8.12
C VAL A 11 23.94 -3.21 -9.01
N LEU A 12 24.35 -2.06 -8.44
CA LEU A 12 24.53 -0.81 -9.20
C LEU A 12 25.98 -0.33 -9.29
N GLY A 13 26.90 -0.89 -8.50
CA GLY A 13 28.35 -0.56 -8.59
C GLY A 13 28.67 0.92 -8.29
N PHE A 14 27.82 1.62 -7.53
CA PHE A 14 28.04 3.03 -7.20
C PHE A 14 29.08 3.19 -6.09
N ASP A 15 29.92 4.22 -6.25
CA ASP A 15 30.85 4.72 -5.23
C ASP A 15 30.06 5.18 -3.99
N GLU A 16 30.57 4.92 -2.80
CA GLU A 16 30.00 5.34 -1.52
C GLU A 16 29.78 6.86 -1.41
N ASN A 17 30.50 7.65 -2.18
CA ASN A 17 30.36 9.11 -2.25
C ASN A 17 29.14 9.57 -3.06
N ILE A 18 28.52 8.69 -3.84
CA ILE A 18 27.39 9.00 -4.73
C ILE A 18 26.06 8.53 -4.15
N PHE A 19 26.08 7.55 -3.24
CA PHE A 19 24.87 6.92 -2.72
C PHE A 19 24.83 6.91 -1.18
N THR A 20 23.72 7.42 -0.63
CA THR A 20 23.43 7.37 0.81
C THR A 20 22.17 6.58 1.06
N SER A 21 22.24 5.53 1.90
CA SER A 21 21.06 4.75 2.33
C SER A 21 20.59 5.22 3.71
N VAL A 22 19.31 5.58 3.81
CA VAL A 22 18.68 5.99 5.07
C VAL A 22 17.51 5.05 5.36
N LEU A 23 17.54 4.40 6.52
CA LEU A 23 16.47 3.53 6.99
C LEU A 23 15.47 4.34 7.84
N THR A 24 14.38 4.79 7.24
CA THR A 24 13.33 5.53 7.93
C THR A 24 11.96 5.28 7.30
N ASN A 25 10.88 5.71 7.96
CA ASN A 25 9.57 5.77 7.33
C ASN A 25 9.56 6.98 6.38
N PHE A 26 9.00 6.84 5.19
CA PHE A 26 8.97 7.93 4.21
C PHE A 26 8.13 9.15 4.66
N ARG A 27 7.27 9.03 5.67
CA ARG A 27 6.66 10.18 6.35
C ARG A 27 7.68 11.16 6.94
N ASN A 28 8.89 10.68 7.25
CA ASN A 28 9.99 11.47 7.82
C ASN A 28 10.93 12.00 6.75
N ILE A 29 10.46 12.22 5.53
CA ILE A 29 11.27 12.73 4.41
C ILE A 29 11.79 14.13 4.66
N ASP A 30 11.11 14.93 5.47
CA ASP A 30 11.55 16.24 5.96
C ASP A 30 12.85 16.15 6.76
N GLU A 31 12.95 15.22 7.71
CA GLU A 31 14.19 14.98 8.48
C GLU A 31 15.36 14.61 7.55
N VAL A 32 15.10 13.82 6.51
CA VAL A 32 16.10 13.47 5.51
C VAL A 32 16.53 14.71 4.72
N SER A 33 15.58 15.56 4.34
CA SER A 33 15.86 16.82 3.64
C SER A 33 16.61 17.83 4.50
N GLU A 34 16.30 17.92 5.79
CA GLU A 34 17.04 18.76 6.73
C GLU A 34 18.52 18.35 6.80
N LYS A 35 18.78 17.06 6.79
CA LYS A 35 20.16 16.51 6.90
C LYS A 35 20.95 16.59 5.60
N TYR A 36 20.32 16.36 4.46
CA TYR A 36 21.00 16.20 3.16
C TYR A 36 20.71 17.32 2.16
N GLY A 37 19.82 18.25 2.49
CA GLY A 37 19.38 19.33 1.62
C GLY A 37 18.17 18.96 0.77
N LYS A 38 17.64 19.95 0.06
CA LYS A 38 16.47 19.78 -0.82
C LYS A 38 16.83 19.01 -2.09
N PHE A 39 15.82 18.29 -2.61
CA PHE A 39 15.98 17.38 -3.73
C PHE A 39 15.59 18.02 -5.07
N ASP A 40 16.31 17.66 -6.13
CA ASP A 40 15.96 17.97 -7.52
C ASP A 40 14.88 17.03 -8.03
N PHE A 41 14.87 15.77 -7.53
CA PHE A 41 13.92 14.75 -7.92
C PHE A 41 13.61 13.81 -6.75
N VAL A 42 12.35 13.45 -6.61
CA VAL A 42 11.86 12.43 -5.67
C VAL A 42 11.10 11.36 -6.43
N LEU A 43 11.47 10.10 -6.25
CA LEU A 43 10.72 8.94 -6.74
C LEU A 43 10.20 8.13 -5.55
N ALA A 44 8.90 7.94 -5.47
CA ALA A 44 8.28 7.04 -4.51
C ALA A 44 7.68 5.83 -5.22
N ASP A 45 8.13 4.63 -4.84
CA ASP A 45 7.59 3.34 -5.26
C ASP A 45 6.85 2.73 -4.07
N LEU A 46 5.51 2.88 -4.05
CA LEU A 46 4.68 2.51 -2.90
C LEU A 46 4.39 1.01 -2.84
N GLY A 47 3.81 0.59 -1.74
CA GLY A 47 3.33 -0.77 -1.53
C GLY A 47 4.41 -1.74 -1.06
N VAL A 48 4.13 -3.04 -1.24
CA VAL A 48 4.95 -4.15 -0.74
C VAL A 48 5.86 -4.72 -1.81
N SER A 49 7.06 -5.10 -1.42
CA SER A 49 8.00 -5.76 -2.34
C SER A 49 7.55 -7.19 -2.65
N SER A 50 8.00 -7.71 -3.80
CA SER A 50 7.78 -9.11 -4.17
C SER A 50 8.27 -10.09 -3.11
N MET A 51 9.43 -9.82 -2.51
CA MET A 51 9.98 -10.67 -1.44
C MET A 51 9.08 -10.72 -0.19
N GLN A 52 8.39 -9.62 0.14
CA GLN A 52 7.45 -9.59 1.25
C GLN A 52 6.19 -10.40 0.93
N ILE A 53 5.64 -10.28 -0.29
CA ILE A 53 4.47 -11.04 -0.73
C ILE A 53 4.78 -12.53 -0.81
N ASP A 54 5.97 -12.90 -1.26
CA ASP A 54 6.36 -14.29 -1.50
C ASP A 54 6.75 -15.03 -0.20
N ASN A 55 7.01 -14.30 0.89
CA ASN A 55 7.29 -14.87 2.21
C ASN A 55 5.99 -15.15 2.99
N PRO A 56 5.61 -16.42 3.24
CA PRO A 56 4.39 -16.76 3.97
C PRO A 56 4.34 -16.21 5.40
N GLU A 57 5.49 -16.13 6.08
CA GLU A 57 5.60 -15.64 7.46
C GLU A 57 5.21 -14.17 7.64
N ARG A 58 5.01 -13.46 6.53
CA ARG A 58 4.60 -12.05 6.53
C ARG A 58 3.09 -11.87 6.35
N GLY A 59 2.36 -12.91 5.96
CA GLY A 59 0.90 -12.91 5.82
C GLY A 59 0.33 -12.07 4.68
N PHE A 60 1.14 -11.52 3.77
CA PHE A 60 0.67 -10.63 2.69
C PHE A 60 -0.11 -11.34 1.58
N SER A 61 -0.11 -12.67 1.55
CA SER A 61 -0.79 -13.44 0.52
C SER A 61 -1.73 -14.49 1.09
N TYR A 62 -3.00 -14.42 0.70
CA TYR A 62 -3.99 -15.46 1.04
C TYR A 62 -3.75 -16.79 0.31
N LYS A 63 -2.82 -16.84 -0.65
CA LYS A 63 -2.52 -18.05 -1.45
C LYS A 63 -1.59 -19.02 -0.73
N LYS A 64 -0.93 -18.58 0.32
CA LYS A 64 -0.02 -19.38 1.13
C LYS A 64 -0.44 -19.27 2.58
N GLU A 65 -0.43 -20.40 3.28
CA GLU A 65 -0.69 -20.43 4.72
C GLU A 65 0.46 -19.76 5.47
N GLY A 66 0.11 -18.92 6.42
CA GLY A 66 1.05 -18.21 7.27
C GLY A 66 0.32 -17.38 8.33
N PRO A 67 1.02 -16.77 9.30
CA PRO A 67 0.41 -15.89 10.28
C PRO A 67 -0.24 -14.67 9.58
N LEU A 68 -1.38 -14.23 10.08
CA LEU A 68 -2.07 -13.04 9.59
C LEU A 68 -1.41 -11.78 10.21
N ASP A 69 -0.16 -11.51 9.84
CA ASP A 69 0.64 -10.40 10.39
C ASP A 69 0.38 -9.07 9.67
N LEU A 70 0.68 -8.99 8.38
CA LEU A 70 0.52 -7.84 7.49
C LEU A 70 1.34 -6.57 7.83
N ARG A 71 2.19 -6.58 8.85
CA ARG A 71 3.04 -5.42 9.18
C ARG A 71 4.16 -5.24 8.15
N LEU A 72 4.38 -4.04 7.67
CA LEU A 72 5.54 -3.71 6.83
C LEU A 72 6.84 -3.79 7.65
N ASN A 73 6.81 -3.31 8.89
CA ASN A 73 7.88 -3.48 9.87
C ASN A 73 7.49 -4.51 10.94
N PRO A 74 8.02 -5.75 10.91
CA PRO A 74 7.65 -6.79 11.86
C PRO A 74 8.11 -6.52 13.31
N LYS A 75 8.97 -5.51 13.51
CA LYS A 75 9.50 -5.12 14.83
C LYS A 75 8.66 -4.04 15.51
N ALA A 76 7.64 -3.50 14.84
CA ALA A 76 6.83 -2.41 15.37
C ALA A 76 5.36 -2.59 15.00
N GLY A 77 4.47 -2.01 15.83
CA GLY A 77 3.04 -2.10 15.64
C GLY A 77 2.45 -3.46 16.00
N ARG A 78 1.16 -3.61 15.76
CA ARG A 78 0.39 -4.81 16.08
C ARG A 78 0.04 -5.58 14.81
N PRO A 79 0.12 -6.91 14.80
CA PRO A 79 -0.25 -7.72 13.65
C PRO A 79 -1.77 -7.67 13.41
N ALA A 80 -2.19 -7.96 12.17
CA ALA A 80 -3.59 -7.89 11.77
C ALA A 80 -4.51 -8.78 12.61
N PHE A 81 -4.06 -9.96 13.00
CA PHE A 81 -4.86 -10.88 13.83
C PHE A 81 -5.19 -10.30 15.21
N GLU A 82 -4.32 -9.49 15.81
CA GLU A 82 -4.60 -8.80 17.07
C GLU A 82 -5.59 -7.64 16.86
N ILE A 83 -5.40 -6.85 15.82
CA ILE A 83 -6.29 -5.74 15.49
C ILE A 83 -7.71 -6.26 15.24
N LEU A 84 -7.86 -7.35 14.47
CA LEU A 84 -9.15 -7.97 14.19
C LEU A 84 -9.91 -8.40 15.45
N LYS A 85 -9.21 -8.82 16.51
CA LYS A 85 -9.85 -9.22 17.78
C LYS A 85 -10.52 -8.05 18.52
N GLU A 86 -10.08 -6.83 18.27
CA GLU A 86 -10.56 -5.63 18.98
C GLU A 86 -11.61 -4.84 18.19
N LEU A 87 -11.58 -4.92 16.86
CA LEU A 87 -12.51 -4.19 16.02
C LEU A 87 -13.97 -4.56 16.31
N SER A 88 -14.83 -3.55 16.35
CA SER A 88 -16.28 -3.73 16.21
C SER A 88 -16.64 -4.12 14.78
N LYS A 89 -17.88 -4.60 14.59
CA LYS A 89 -18.38 -4.89 13.25
C LYS A 89 -18.36 -3.66 12.36
N GLU A 90 -18.78 -2.52 12.89
CA GLU A 90 -18.87 -1.24 12.20
C GLU A 90 -17.49 -0.71 11.78
N GLU A 91 -16.49 -0.81 12.67
CA GLU A 91 -15.12 -0.42 12.34
C GLU A 91 -14.53 -1.32 11.23
N LEU A 92 -14.74 -2.64 11.32
CA LEU A 92 -14.27 -3.55 10.28
C LEU A 92 -14.96 -3.29 8.93
N GLU A 93 -16.28 -3.01 8.93
CA GLU A 93 -17.00 -2.64 7.72
C GLU A 93 -16.44 -1.37 7.08
N ASN A 94 -16.20 -0.33 7.88
CA ASN A 94 -15.59 0.92 7.42
C ASN A 94 -14.20 0.70 6.83
N ILE A 95 -13.34 -0.09 7.49
CA ILE A 95 -12.01 -0.46 6.97
C ILE A 95 -12.12 -1.14 5.59
N LEU A 96 -13.05 -2.06 5.41
CA LEU A 96 -13.24 -2.77 4.15
C LEU A 96 -13.75 -1.84 3.03
N VAL A 97 -14.64 -0.90 3.36
CA VAL A 97 -15.15 0.09 2.40
C VAL A 97 -14.07 1.09 2.03
N GLU A 98 -13.48 1.76 3.02
CA GLU A 98 -12.60 2.92 2.80
C GLU A 98 -11.25 2.51 2.21
N ASN A 99 -10.67 1.39 2.68
CA ASN A 99 -9.34 0.98 2.29
C ASN A 99 -9.31 0.15 0.99
N SER A 100 -10.44 -0.46 0.57
CA SER A 100 -10.41 -1.34 -0.60
C SER A 100 -11.64 -1.29 -1.52
N ASP A 101 -12.59 -0.42 -1.26
CA ASP A 101 -13.86 -0.34 -2.01
C ASP A 101 -14.54 -1.74 -2.10
N GLU A 102 -14.55 -2.53 -0.99
CA GLU A 102 -15.08 -3.91 -0.98
C GLU A 102 -16.61 -3.94 -1.07
N PRO A 103 -17.19 -4.50 -2.13
CA PRO A 103 -18.65 -4.47 -2.34
C PRO A 103 -19.44 -5.35 -1.35
N TYR A 104 -18.79 -6.32 -0.71
CA TYR A 104 -19.43 -7.22 0.26
C TYR A 104 -19.06 -6.88 1.71
N ALA A 105 -18.64 -5.63 1.99
CA ALA A 105 -18.09 -5.20 3.26
C ALA A 105 -19.00 -5.53 4.46
N ASP A 106 -20.30 -5.20 4.39
CA ASP A 106 -21.28 -5.46 5.48
C ASP A 106 -21.35 -6.96 5.85
N ILE A 107 -21.54 -7.83 4.86
CA ILE A 107 -21.68 -9.27 5.14
C ILE A 107 -20.35 -9.89 5.59
N LEU A 108 -19.22 -9.43 5.06
CA LEU A 108 -17.89 -9.88 5.47
C LEU A 108 -17.59 -9.44 6.89
N ALA A 109 -17.79 -8.16 7.22
CA ALA A 109 -17.57 -7.63 8.56
C ALA A 109 -18.42 -8.37 9.59
N ARG A 110 -19.71 -8.58 9.31
CA ARG A 110 -20.64 -9.32 10.15
C ARG A 110 -20.14 -10.75 10.42
N ASN A 111 -19.75 -11.47 9.39
CA ASN A 111 -19.36 -12.86 9.52
C ASN A 111 -17.97 -13.02 10.18
N ILE A 112 -16.99 -12.19 9.82
CA ILE A 112 -15.66 -12.20 10.47
C ILE A 112 -15.82 -11.85 11.96
N TYR A 113 -16.56 -10.79 12.28
CA TYR A 113 -16.84 -10.39 13.66
C TYR A 113 -17.53 -11.50 14.45
N SER A 114 -18.60 -12.09 13.92
CA SER A 114 -19.33 -13.19 14.57
C SER A 114 -18.43 -14.40 14.81
N PHE A 115 -17.54 -14.71 13.86
CA PHE A 115 -16.60 -15.82 13.98
C PHE A 115 -15.63 -15.61 15.15
N ILE A 116 -15.06 -14.42 15.25
CA ILE A 116 -14.14 -14.05 16.33
C ILE A 116 -14.87 -14.05 17.69
N ARG A 117 -16.09 -13.49 17.75
CA ARG A 117 -16.88 -13.44 19.00
C ARG A 117 -17.41 -14.79 19.45
N SER A 118 -17.47 -15.78 18.58
CA SER A 118 -17.78 -17.17 18.97
C SER A 118 -16.59 -17.93 19.57
N GLY A 119 -15.46 -17.26 19.80
CA GLY A 119 -14.24 -17.84 20.37
C GLY A 119 -13.37 -18.57 19.35
N MET A 120 -13.64 -18.41 18.06
CA MET A 120 -12.79 -18.98 17.01
C MET A 120 -11.64 -18.05 16.66
N GLU A 121 -10.45 -18.62 16.55
CA GLU A 121 -9.24 -17.87 16.21
C GLU A 121 -9.17 -17.56 14.72
N VAL A 122 -8.76 -16.33 14.38
CA VAL A 122 -8.47 -15.88 13.00
C VAL A 122 -7.04 -15.34 12.99
N GLU A 123 -6.09 -16.24 13.13
CA GLU A 123 -4.67 -15.93 13.29
C GLU A 123 -3.84 -16.24 12.05
N THR A 124 -4.43 -16.95 11.08
CA THR A 124 -3.73 -17.30 9.85
C THR A 124 -4.45 -16.79 8.60
N THR A 125 -3.67 -16.63 7.53
CA THR A 125 -4.17 -16.24 6.21
C THR A 125 -5.23 -17.21 5.69
N GLY A 126 -5.05 -18.51 5.91
CA GLY A 126 -6.01 -19.53 5.48
C GLY A 126 -7.29 -19.53 6.28
N GLN A 127 -7.27 -19.24 7.58
CA GLN A 127 -8.48 -19.09 8.39
C GLN A 127 -9.32 -17.92 7.89
N LEU A 128 -8.72 -16.75 7.66
CA LEU A 128 -9.43 -15.60 7.10
C LEU A 128 -9.99 -15.90 5.70
N TYR A 129 -9.20 -16.53 4.83
CA TYR A 129 -9.67 -16.91 3.50
C TYR A 129 -10.89 -17.85 3.55
N LYS A 130 -10.88 -18.85 4.45
CA LYS A 130 -12.01 -19.76 4.64
C LYS A 130 -13.28 -19.05 5.09
N ILE A 131 -13.17 -18.03 5.94
CA ILE A 131 -14.33 -17.22 6.34
C ILE A 131 -14.88 -16.46 5.15
N ILE A 132 -14.02 -15.83 4.35
CA ILE A 132 -14.41 -15.10 3.13
C ILE A 132 -15.12 -16.05 2.16
N ASP A 133 -14.56 -17.21 1.89
CA ASP A 133 -15.12 -18.21 0.98
C ASP A 133 -16.49 -18.71 1.46
N LYS A 134 -16.65 -19.01 2.77
CA LYS A 134 -17.93 -19.39 3.37
C LYS A 134 -18.94 -18.25 3.32
N THR A 135 -18.51 -17.02 3.58
CA THR A 135 -19.41 -15.84 3.53
C THR A 135 -20.02 -15.65 2.18
N LEU A 136 -19.29 -15.94 1.11
CA LEU A 136 -19.72 -15.77 -0.27
C LEU A 136 -20.30 -17.05 -0.89
N ASN A 137 -20.75 -18.02 -0.08
CA ASN A 137 -21.30 -19.28 -0.60
C ASN A 137 -22.66 -19.12 -1.32
N PHE A 138 -23.35 -18.01 -1.10
CA PHE A 138 -24.61 -17.67 -1.79
C PHE A 138 -24.43 -17.28 -3.25
N ILE A 139 -23.17 -17.06 -3.69
CA ILE A 139 -22.89 -16.70 -5.09
C ILE A 139 -22.92 -17.96 -5.94
N GLU A 140 -23.94 -18.11 -6.77
CA GLU A 140 -24.15 -19.24 -7.68
C GLU A 140 -23.53 -19.02 -9.08
N ASP A 141 -22.52 -18.17 -9.19
CA ASP A 141 -21.83 -17.87 -10.45
C ASP A 141 -20.72 -18.90 -10.71
N LYS A 142 -20.60 -19.34 -11.98
CA LYS A 142 -19.48 -20.20 -12.43
C LYS A 142 -18.11 -19.56 -12.17
N ASN A 143 -18.05 -18.22 -12.04
CA ASN A 143 -16.85 -17.47 -11.71
C ASN A 143 -16.71 -17.21 -10.20
N ARG A 144 -17.49 -17.87 -9.33
CA ARG A 144 -17.49 -17.69 -7.87
C ARG A 144 -16.06 -17.67 -7.30
N LYS A 145 -15.22 -18.60 -7.74
CA LYS A 145 -13.83 -18.70 -7.27
C LYS A 145 -13.03 -17.41 -7.55
N ASP A 146 -13.23 -16.79 -8.71
CA ASP A 146 -12.56 -15.52 -9.05
C ASP A 146 -13.12 -14.37 -8.22
N ILE A 147 -14.41 -14.36 -7.91
CA ILE A 147 -15.03 -13.35 -7.04
C ILE A 147 -14.46 -13.49 -5.64
N VAL A 148 -14.42 -14.69 -5.07
CA VAL A 148 -13.81 -14.96 -3.75
C VAL A 148 -12.35 -14.53 -3.71
N ASN A 149 -11.55 -14.86 -4.71
CA ASN A 149 -10.15 -14.46 -4.79
C ASN A 149 -9.96 -12.93 -4.86
N LYS A 150 -10.80 -12.24 -5.63
CA LYS A 150 -10.78 -10.77 -5.70
C LYS A 150 -11.20 -10.13 -4.37
N THR A 151 -12.22 -10.67 -3.73
CA THR A 151 -12.65 -10.25 -2.40
C THR A 151 -11.55 -10.49 -1.37
N ALA A 152 -10.93 -11.67 -1.35
CA ALA A 152 -9.82 -11.95 -0.47
C ALA A 152 -8.66 -10.95 -0.68
N ALA A 153 -8.30 -10.65 -1.93
CA ALA A 153 -7.28 -9.66 -2.22
C ALA A 153 -7.62 -8.27 -1.65
N ARG A 154 -8.89 -7.82 -1.74
CA ARG A 154 -9.34 -6.54 -1.20
C ARG A 154 -9.38 -6.54 0.34
N VAL A 155 -9.87 -7.62 0.96
CA VAL A 155 -9.86 -7.76 2.42
C VAL A 155 -8.44 -7.72 2.98
N PHE A 156 -7.51 -8.46 2.40
CA PHE A 156 -6.10 -8.43 2.81
C PHE A 156 -5.46 -7.06 2.57
N GLN A 157 -5.78 -6.40 1.46
CA GLN A 157 -5.35 -5.02 1.21
C GLN A 157 -5.89 -4.06 2.27
N ALA A 158 -7.19 -4.12 2.59
CA ALA A 158 -7.82 -3.24 3.56
C ALA A 158 -7.18 -3.37 4.96
N LEU A 159 -6.97 -4.60 5.40
CA LEU A 159 -6.32 -4.88 6.68
C LEU A 159 -4.84 -4.44 6.68
N ARG A 160 -4.12 -4.61 5.57
CA ARG A 160 -2.74 -4.16 5.44
C ARG A 160 -2.63 -2.65 5.57
N ILE A 161 -3.50 -1.92 4.88
CA ILE A 161 -3.57 -0.46 4.94
C ILE A 161 -3.80 -0.01 6.39
N GLU A 162 -4.75 -0.63 7.09
CA GLU A 162 -5.06 -0.34 8.48
C GLU A 162 -3.88 -0.60 9.41
N VAL A 163 -3.30 -1.79 9.35
CA VAL A 163 -2.16 -2.22 10.20
C VAL A 163 -0.97 -1.26 10.08
N ASN A 164 -0.74 -0.72 8.89
CA ASN A 164 0.44 0.09 8.58
C ASN A 164 0.13 1.60 8.49
N GLN A 165 -1.13 2.00 8.66
CA GLN A 165 -1.58 3.39 8.48
C GLN A 165 -1.10 3.96 7.12
N GLU A 166 -1.25 3.15 6.04
CA GLU A 166 -0.62 3.47 4.76
C GLU A 166 -1.15 4.78 4.15
N PHE A 167 -2.44 5.08 4.33
CA PHE A 167 -3.04 6.29 3.81
C PHE A 167 -2.61 7.54 4.58
N GLU A 168 -2.55 7.48 5.90
CA GLU A 168 -2.07 8.57 6.75
C GLU A 168 -0.60 8.89 6.46
N VAL A 169 0.22 7.85 6.38
CA VAL A 169 1.64 7.98 6.04
C VAL A 169 1.83 8.58 4.64
N LEU A 170 1.02 8.14 3.66
CA LEU A 170 1.06 8.69 2.31
C LEU A 170 0.62 10.15 2.28
N TYR A 171 -0.44 10.49 3.01
CA TYR A 171 -0.93 11.86 3.10
C TYR A 171 0.14 12.81 3.65
N GLU A 172 0.74 12.47 4.80
CA GLU A 172 1.84 13.25 5.40
C GLU A 172 3.03 13.40 4.44
N PHE A 173 3.39 12.32 3.76
CA PHE A 173 4.48 12.34 2.78
C PHE A 173 4.19 13.32 1.63
N VAL A 174 3.00 13.21 1.02
CA VAL A 174 2.66 14.05 -0.14
C VAL A 174 2.54 15.52 0.23
N GLU A 175 2.06 15.85 1.44
CA GLU A 175 2.01 17.22 1.96
C GLU A 175 3.41 17.82 2.20
N LYS A 176 4.38 17.01 2.59
CA LYS A 176 5.77 17.45 2.81
C LYS A 176 6.57 17.69 1.52
N LEU A 177 6.18 17.05 0.42
CA LEU A 177 6.94 17.11 -0.85
C LEU A 177 7.29 18.53 -1.34
N PRO A 178 6.39 19.52 -1.30
CA PRO A 178 6.74 20.88 -1.73
C PRO A 178 7.87 21.51 -0.90
N HIS A 179 7.96 21.16 0.37
CA HIS A 179 8.95 21.74 1.28
C HIS A 179 10.36 21.19 1.07
N ILE A 180 10.45 19.94 0.62
CA ILE A 180 11.71 19.22 0.43
C ILE A 180 12.22 19.28 -1.01
N LEU A 181 11.40 19.69 -1.98
CA LEU A 181 11.82 19.90 -3.36
C LEU A 181 12.45 21.28 -3.53
N LYS A 182 13.49 21.38 -4.38
CA LYS A 182 14.01 22.65 -4.88
C LYS A 182 12.99 23.32 -5.79
N PRO A 183 13.05 24.65 -6.01
CA PRO A 183 12.29 25.31 -7.08
C PRO A 183 12.52 24.62 -8.42
N GLY A 184 11.45 24.27 -9.15
CA GLY A 184 11.51 23.47 -10.38
C GLY A 184 11.80 21.98 -10.17
N GLY A 185 11.98 21.52 -8.93
CA GLY A 185 12.16 20.11 -8.58
C GLY A 185 10.93 19.26 -8.93
N ARG A 186 11.15 17.99 -9.15
CA ARG A 186 10.12 17.06 -9.65
C ARG A 186 9.86 15.93 -8.67
N VAL A 187 8.64 15.44 -8.66
CA VAL A 187 8.27 14.20 -7.95
C VAL A 187 7.53 13.26 -8.87
N ALA A 188 7.80 11.98 -8.77
CA ALA A 188 7.02 10.90 -9.38
C ALA A 188 6.64 9.87 -8.33
N ILE A 189 5.37 9.44 -8.31
CA ILE A 189 4.84 8.47 -7.37
C ILE A 189 4.20 7.33 -8.15
N LEU A 190 4.66 6.10 -7.86
CA LEU A 190 4.05 4.86 -8.33
C LEU A 190 3.08 4.35 -7.26
N THR A 191 1.84 4.10 -7.66
CA THR A 191 0.78 3.57 -6.81
C THR A 191 0.27 2.25 -7.38
N PHE A 192 -0.24 1.35 -6.55
CA PHE A 192 -0.64 0.00 -6.96
C PHE A 192 -2.13 -0.29 -6.79
N HIS A 193 -2.87 0.57 -6.12
CA HIS A 193 -4.32 0.48 -5.99
C HIS A 193 -5.01 1.85 -6.08
N SER A 194 -6.36 1.82 -6.16
CA SER A 194 -7.17 3.02 -6.37
C SER A 194 -7.09 4.03 -5.22
N GLY A 195 -6.99 3.55 -3.98
CA GLY A 195 -6.91 4.40 -2.80
C GLY A 195 -5.68 5.31 -2.81
N GLU A 196 -4.48 4.73 -3.00
CA GLU A 196 -3.23 5.52 -3.13
C GLU A 196 -3.31 6.53 -4.28
N ASP A 197 -3.75 6.08 -5.47
CA ASP A 197 -3.87 6.95 -6.64
C ASP A 197 -4.84 8.11 -6.41
N ARG A 198 -5.92 7.88 -5.66
CA ARG A 198 -6.92 8.89 -5.30
C ARG A 198 -6.31 9.99 -4.43
N ILE A 199 -5.52 9.62 -3.42
CA ILE A 199 -4.80 10.55 -2.54
C ILE A 199 -3.83 11.40 -3.36
N VAL A 200 -2.91 10.78 -4.10
CA VAL A 200 -1.89 11.48 -4.89
C VAL A 200 -2.54 12.41 -5.93
N LYS A 201 -3.56 11.93 -6.65
CA LYS A 201 -4.29 12.73 -7.65
C LYS A 201 -4.93 13.96 -7.03
N LYS A 202 -5.63 13.80 -5.91
CA LYS A 202 -6.35 14.88 -5.23
C LYS A 202 -5.36 15.93 -4.74
N THR A 203 -4.35 15.53 -3.99
CA THR A 203 -3.37 16.44 -3.40
C THR A 203 -2.55 17.18 -4.47
N PHE A 204 -2.09 16.50 -5.51
CA PHE A 204 -1.37 17.17 -6.61
C PHE A 204 -2.24 18.20 -7.32
N LYS A 205 -3.53 17.89 -7.54
CA LYS A 205 -4.48 18.83 -8.14
C LYS A 205 -4.71 20.06 -7.26
N GLU A 206 -4.90 19.87 -5.96
CA GLU A 206 -5.09 20.96 -5.00
C GLU A 206 -3.85 21.86 -4.93
N MET A 207 -2.66 21.28 -4.85
CA MET A 207 -1.39 22.01 -4.83
C MET A 207 -1.10 22.75 -6.16
N LYS A 208 -1.53 22.21 -7.30
CA LYS A 208 -1.48 22.95 -8.58
C LYS A 208 -2.41 24.14 -8.58
N ASN A 209 -3.64 23.96 -8.10
CA ASN A 209 -4.63 25.05 -8.04
C ASN A 209 -4.19 26.20 -7.11
N SER A 210 -3.44 25.88 -6.06
CA SER A 210 -2.87 26.87 -5.13
C SER A 210 -1.53 27.46 -5.59
N GLY A 211 -1.01 27.06 -6.77
CA GLY A 211 0.24 27.55 -7.31
C GLY A 211 1.51 26.95 -6.69
N VAL A 212 1.38 25.96 -5.81
CA VAL A 212 2.52 25.25 -5.21
C VAL A 212 3.25 24.39 -6.25
N TYR A 213 2.48 23.74 -7.13
CA TYR A 213 3.03 23.05 -8.30
C TYR A 213 2.74 23.83 -9.58
N GLU A 214 3.78 24.01 -10.40
CA GLU A 214 3.68 24.62 -11.73
C GLU A 214 2.90 23.71 -12.69
N ASP A 215 3.20 22.42 -12.66
CA ASP A 215 2.49 21.41 -13.47
C ASP A 215 2.36 20.06 -12.76
N VAL A 216 1.30 19.33 -13.14
CA VAL A 216 1.02 17.98 -12.65
C VAL A 216 0.53 17.08 -13.77
N CYS A 217 0.74 15.80 -13.62
CA CYS A 217 0.26 14.78 -14.53
C CYS A 217 -1.27 14.86 -14.70
N ARG A 218 -1.75 15.23 -15.88
CA ARG A 218 -3.20 15.32 -16.21
C ARG A 218 -3.82 13.92 -16.26
N ASN A 219 -3.16 13.02 -16.99
CA ASN A 219 -3.59 11.63 -17.15
C ASN A 219 -2.62 10.70 -16.43
N VAL A 220 -3.14 9.68 -15.76
CA VAL A 220 -2.30 8.67 -15.12
C VAL A 220 -1.48 7.93 -16.19
N ILE A 221 -0.20 7.76 -15.92
CA ILE A 221 0.69 6.93 -16.74
C ILE A 221 0.57 5.49 -16.27
N ARG A 222 0.36 4.58 -17.21
CA ARG A 222 0.22 3.14 -16.94
C ARG A 222 1.34 2.37 -17.63
N PRO A 223 1.67 1.16 -17.13
CA PRO A 223 2.64 0.30 -17.78
C PRO A 223 2.17 -0.11 -19.17
N THR A 224 3.12 -0.35 -20.06
CA THR A 224 2.83 -0.87 -21.39
C THR A 224 2.37 -2.33 -21.34
N LYS A 225 1.76 -2.83 -22.40
CA LYS A 225 1.38 -4.24 -22.52
C LYS A 225 2.61 -5.16 -22.41
N GLU A 226 3.72 -4.72 -23.00
CA GLU A 226 5.00 -5.44 -22.97
C GLU A 226 5.57 -5.53 -21.55
N GLU A 227 5.56 -4.43 -20.81
CA GLU A 227 5.96 -4.38 -19.41
C GLU A 227 5.08 -5.32 -18.56
N CYS A 228 3.75 -5.27 -18.73
CA CYS A 228 2.82 -6.15 -18.05
C CYS A 228 3.03 -7.64 -18.39
N HIS A 229 3.51 -7.95 -19.59
CA HIS A 229 3.84 -9.31 -19.99
C HIS A 229 5.11 -9.80 -19.29
N ARG A 230 6.15 -8.98 -19.24
CA ARG A 230 7.42 -9.28 -18.54
C ARG A 230 7.26 -9.29 -17.02
N ASN A 231 6.44 -8.39 -16.48
CA ASN A 231 6.17 -8.24 -15.05
C ASN A 231 4.66 -8.14 -14.81
N SER A 232 4.03 -9.26 -14.50
CA SER A 232 2.58 -9.31 -14.25
C SER A 232 2.12 -8.46 -13.05
N ARG A 233 3.01 -8.14 -12.12
CA ARG A 233 2.73 -7.28 -10.95
C ARG A 233 2.63 -5.81 -11.32
N ALA A 234 3.17 -5.40 -12.48
CA ALA A 234 3.04 -4.03 -12.97
C ALA A 234 1.62 -3.67 -13.43
N LYS A 235 0.73 -4.63 -13.67
CA LYS A 235 -0.62 -4.41 -14.24
C LYS A 235 -1.46 -3.37 -13.50
N SER A 236 -1.33 -3.29 -12.18
CA SER A 236 -2.07 -2.32 -11.34
C SER A 236 -1.36 -0.99 -11.19
N THR A 237 -0.10 -0.89 -11.60
CA THR A 237 0.74 0.31 -11.41
C THR A 237 0.16 1.52 -12.12
N LYS A 238 0.18 2.62 -11.40
CA LYS A 238 -0.17 3.95 -11.91
C LYS A 238 0.92 4.92 -11.48
N MET A 239 1.42 5.74 -12.39
CA MET A 239 2.40 6.78 -12.08
C MET A 239 1.78 8.16 -12.23
N ARG A 240 2.01 9.02 -11.23
CA ARG A 240 1.73 10.45 -11.28
C ARG A 240 2.98 11.25 -10.97
N TRP A 241 3.08 12.42 -11.58
CA TRP A 241 4.19 13.34 -11.34
C TRP A 241 3.69 14.77 -11.12
N ALA A 242 4.53 15.55 -10.45
CA ALA A 242 4.35 16.98 -10.27
C ALA A 242 5.69 17.71 -10.40
N ILE A 243 5.63 18.98 -10.76
CA ILE A 243 6.78 19.91 -10.84
C ILE A 243 6.50 21.06 -9.89
N LYS A 244 7.40 21.29 -8.95
CA LYS A 244 7.31 22.42 -8.03
C LYS A 244 7.47 23.75 -8.79
N ALA A 245 6.68 24.75 -8.45
CA ALA A 245 6.85 26.10 -8.96
C ALA A 245 8.24 26.66 -8.62
N LYS A 246 8.73 27.57 -9.50
CA LYS A 246 10.03 28.24 -9.34
C LYS A 246 10.01 29.26 -8.22
#